data_a1f50142b73feaa0f5b79d97d4531bab
#
_entry.id   a1f50142b73feaa0f5b79d97d4531bab
#
_cell.length_a   1.000
_cell.length_b   1.000
_cell.length_c   1.000
_cell.angle_alpha   90.00
_cell.angle_beta   90.00
_cell.angle_gamma   90.00
#
_symmetry.space_group_name_H-M   'P 1'
#
loop_
_entity.id
_entity.type
_entity.pdbx_description
1 polymer ?
#
loop_
_entity_poly.entity_id
_entity_poly.type
_entity_poly.pdbx_seq_one_letter_code
_entity_poly.pdbx_strand_id
1 'polypeptide(L)'
;MQKIAIVCVTNDLVTDQRVHKTCLTLQKCGFFTIEVGRMLPESLPLQRPYVTKRLKLCFRKGPQFYAEYNIRLFFYLLFAKVDLIYANDLDTLPAAFLAAKIRRKKIIYDTHEYFTETPELVNRPKVQAVWEKIEHFIFPKLSDIITVNDSIAELYKKKYKKNLQVVRNIPPTYLPPRLKTRKELGLPEDKHILILQGTGINKDRGAEEVISAMQYLQNCILLIVGSGDVLPTLQKMTRELQLEDKVIFKPKMPFEELRQYTCNSDLGLAVDKDTNLNYRFSLPNKLFDYIHAGIPVLASNLPEIKKIINRYDIGYFLENHDPKNIASTIERIFENDERYKILKKNTEKARKELCWENEENNLVQILQQYSSEYNLFF
;
A
#
# COMPACT_ATOMS: atom_id res chain seq x y z
N MET A 1 -3.39 -25.48 24.28
CA MET A 1 -2.91 -25.78 22.91
C MET A 1 -2.93 -24.48 22.11
N GLN A 2 -1.83 -24.11 21.49
CA GLN A 2 -1.73 -22.87 20.74
C GLN A 2 -2.73 -22.83 19.58
N LYS A 3 -3.50 -21.74 19.44
CA LYS A 3 -4.46 -21.56 18.35
C LYS A 3 -3.75 -21.31 17.03
N ILE A 4 -4.31 -21.79 15.94
CA ILE A 4 -3.75 -21.69 14.60
C ILE A 4 -4.52 -20.64 13.80
N ALA A 5 -3.81 -19.62 13.31
CA ALA A 5 -4.31 -18.62 12.37
C ALA A 5 -3.77 -18.89 10.96
N ILE A 6 -4.66 -18.93 9.96
CA ILE A 6 -4.26 -19.01 8.54
C ILE A 6 -4.61 -17.69 7.88
N VAL A 7 -3.59 -17.02 7.36
CA VAL A 7 -3.68 -15.74 6.67
C VAL A 7 -3.60 -15.98 5.16
N CYS A 8 -4.63 -15.58 4.43
CA CYS A 8 -4.78 -15.85 3.00
C CYS A 8 -4.59 -14.58 2.17
N VAL A 9 -3.79 -14.65 1.11
CA VAL A 9 -3.58 -13.54 0.17
C VAL A 9 -3.33 -14.08 -1.24
N THR A 10 -3.81 -13.41 -2.28
CA THR A 10 -3.56 -13.83 -3.67
C THR A 10 -2.19 -13.39 -4.19
N ASN A 11 -1.49 -12.49 -3.49
CA ASN A 11 -0.19 -11.96 -3.88
C ASN A 11 0.94 -12.98 -3.68
N ASP A 12 2.12 -12.66 -4.27
CA ASP A 12 3.39 -13.26 -3.89
C ASP A 12 3.78 -12.76 -2.49
N LEU A 13 4.03 -13.70 -1.59
CA LEU A 13 4.31 -13.44 -0.17
C LEU A 13 5.57 -12.59 0.09
N VAL A 14 6.47 -12.49 -0.89
CA VAL A 14 7.74 -11.75 -0.74
C VAL A 14 7.50 -10.25 -0.57
N THR A 15 6.49 -9.71 -1.24
CA THR A 15 6.33 -8.26 -1.41
C THR A 15 5.19 -7.66 -0.60
N ASP A 16 4.35 -8.48 0.02
CA ASP A 16 3.19 -8.01 0.78
C ASP A 16 3.58 -7.65 2.22
N GLN A 17 3.95 -6.39 2.43
CA GLN A 17 4.36 -5.87 3.74
C GLN A 17 3.20 -5.77 4.75
N ARG A 18 1.96 -5.54 4.29
CA ARG A 18 0.81 -5.48 5.19
C ARG A 18 0.52 -6.84 5.78
N VAL A 19 0.44 -7.86 4.93
CA VAL A 19 0.18 -9.23 5.37
C VAL A 19 1.32 -9.74 6.25
N HIS A 20 2.57 -9.40 5.93
CA HIS A 20 3.71 -9.72 6.78
C HIS A 20 3.58 -9.14 8.20
N LYS A 21 3.24 -7.86 8.33
CA LYS A 21 3.01 -7.20 9.63
C LYS A 21 1.86 -7.87 10.40
N THR A 22 0.76 -8.17 9.71
CA THR A 22 -0.38 -8.90 10.29
C THR A 22 0.02 -10.26 10.84
N CYS A 23 0.84 -11.03 10.10
CA CYS A 23 1.36 -12.32 10.55
C CYS A 23 2.25 -12.20 11.81
N LEU A 24 3.09 -11.17 11.86
CA LEU A 24 3.92 -10.91 13.06
C LEU A 24 3.05 -10.54 14.27
N THR A 25 2.04 -9.72 14.09
CA THR A 25 1.11 -9.34 15.16
C THR A 25 0.31 -10.56 15.66
N LEU A 26 -0.14 -11.44 14.77
CA LEU A 26 -0.78 -12.70 15.15
C LEU A 26 0.14 -13.57 16.01
N GLN A 27 1.44 -13.68 15.66
CA GLN A 27 2.40 -14.39 16.49
C GLN A 27 2.56 -13.76 17.88
N LYS A 28 2.68 -12.41 17.94
CA LYS A 28 2.71 -11.67 19.22
C LYS A 28 1.45 -11.91 20.06
N CYS A 29 0.29 -12.09 19.42
CA CYS A 29 -0.96 -12.45 20.07
C CYS A 29 -1.09 -13.94 20.43
N GLY A 30 -0.02 -14.72 20.28
CA GLY A 30 0.03 -16.14 20.70
C GLY A 30 -0.48 -17.14 19.67
N PHE A 31 -0.75 -16.74 18.42
CA PHE A 31 -1.16 -17.69 17.37
C PHE A 31 0.04 -18.37 16.73
N PHE A 32 -0.13 -19.66 16.41
CA PHE A 32 0.69 -20.31 15.41
C PHE A 32 0.21 -19.85 14.03
N THR A 33 1.04 -19.10 13.33
CA THR A 33 0.63 -18.38 12.10
C THR A 33 1.11 -19.09 10.86
N ILE A 34 0.21 -19.27 9.89
CA ILE A 34 0.48 -19.82 8.56
C ILE A 34 0.02 -18.80 7.52
N GLU A 35 0.91 -18.31 6.70
CA GLU A 35 0.60 -17.44 5.56
C GLU A 35 0.45 -18.27 4.29
N VAL A 36 -0.65 -18.09 3.56
CA VAL A 36 -0.96 -18.81 2.31
C VAL A 36 -1.10 -17.81 1.18
N GLY A 37 -0.27 -17.94 0.15
CA GLY A 37 -0.35 -17.12 -1.06
C GLY A 37 0.10 -17.87 -2.30
N ARG A 38 0.24 -17.17 -3.42
CA ARG A 38 0.68 -17.80 -4.68
C ARG A 38 2.20 -17.84 -4.82
N MET A 39 2.67 -18.77 -5.64
CA MET A 39 4.04 -18.85 -6.14
C MET A 39 4.07 -18.51 -7.61
N LEU A 40 4.87 -17.51 -7.97
CA LEU A 40 5.18 -17.15 -9.36
C LEU A 40 6.52 -17.80 -9.77
N PRO A 41 6.80 -17.98 -11.05
CA PRO A 41 8.10 -18.49 -11.51
C PRO A 41 9.29 -17.62 -11.07
N GLU A 42 9.05 -16.31 -11.01
CA GLU A 42 9.99 -15.28 -10.60
C GLU A 42 10.02 -15.01 -9.08
N SER A 43 9.22 -15.74 -8.30
CA SER A 43 9.16 -15.57 -6.85
C SER A 43 10.51 -15.87 -6.21
N LEU A 44 11.03 -14.91 -5.46
CA LEU A 44 12.29 -15.04 -4.72
C LEU A 44 12.16 -16.03 -3.55
N PRO A 45 13.27 -16.58 -3.05
CA PRO A 45 13.30 -17.29 -1.77
C PRO A 45 12.72 -16.43 -0.65
N LEU A 46 12.00 -17.06 0.27
CA LEU A 46 11.32 -16.36 1.36
C LEU A 46 11.70 -17.02 2.69
N GLN A 47 12.20 -16.21 3.61
CA GLN A 47 12.38 -16.59 5.00
C GLN A 47 11.48 -15.70 5.88
N ARG A 48 10.62 -16.33 6.68
CA ARG A 48 9.71 -15.66 7.62
C ARG A 48 9.75 -16.36 8.97
N PRO A 49 9.51 -15.67 10.07
CA PRO A 49 9.49 -16.30 11.40
C PRO A 49 8.21 -17.14 11.64
N TYR A 50 7.35 -17.26 10.66
CA TYR A 50 6.12 -18.04 10.65
C TYR A 50 6.09 -18.96 9.42
N VAL A 51 5.16 -19.92 9.43
CA VAL A 51 5.04 -20.90 8.32
C VAL A 51 4.46 -20.21 7.07
N THR A 52 5.06 -20.46 5.92
CA THR A 52 4.56 -19.99 4.63
C THR A 52 4.18 -21.15 3.73
N LYS A 53 3.05 -21.02 3.05
CA LYS A 53 2.55 -21.97 2.06
C LYS A 53 2.31 -21.27 0.75
N ARG A 54 3.09 -21.60 -0.27
CA ARG A 54 2.95 -21.03 -1.62
C ARG A 54 2.24 -22.02 -2.53
N LEU A 55 1.12 -21.58 -3.09
CA LEU A 55 0.32 -22.36 -4.04
C LEU A 55 0.89 -22.18 -5.46
N LYS A 56 1.29 -23.27 -6.09
CA LYS A 56 1.65 -23.29 -7.52
C LYS A 56 0.35 -23.38 -8.33
N LEU A 57 0.14 -22.42 -9.23
CA LEU A 57 -1.07 -22.31 -10.04
C LEU A 57 -0.75 -22.54 -11.53
N CYS A 58 -1.70 -23.12 -12.24
CA CYS A 58 -1.62 -23.29 -13.69
C CYS A 58 -1.92 -21.96 -14.42
N PHE A 59 -2.92 -21.24 -13.92
CA PHE A 59 -3.32 -19.96 -14.49
C PHE A 59 -2.71 -18.80 -13.68
N ARG A 60 -2.29 -17.74 -14.38
CA ARG A 60 -1.60 -16.59 -13.75
C ARG A 60 -2.42 -15.31 -13.77
N LYS A 61 -3.44 -15.21 -14.61
CA LYS A 61 -4.25 -14.01 -14.85
C LYS A 61 -5.70 -14.36 -15.16
N GLY A 62 -6.59 -13.39 -14.98
CA GLY A 62 -7.98 -13.47 -15.36
C GLY A 62 -8.85 -14.40 -14.52
N PRO A 63 -10.08 -14.69 -14.95
CA PRO A 63 -11.06 -15.43 -14.15
C PRO A 63 -10.59 -16.84 -13.75
N GLN A 64 -9.85 -17.51 -14.62
CA GLN A 64 -9.32 -18.86 -14.36
C GLN A 64 -8.31 -18.86 -13.21
N PHE A 65 -7.47 -17.82 -13.09
CA PHE A 65 -6.57 -17.65 -11.97
C PHE A 65 -7.34 -17.56 -10.64
N TYR A 66 -8.33 -16.67 -10.56
CA TYR A 66 -9.11 -16.50 -9.34
C TYR A 66 -9.91 -17.76 -8.98
N ALA A 67 -10.47 -18.44 -9.97
CA ALA A 67 -11.18 -19.70 -9.75
C ALA A 67 -10.25 -20.80 -9.23
N GLU A 68 -9.10 -21.04 -9.89
CA GLU A 68 -8.12 -22.04 -9.45
C GLU A 68 -7.59 -21.73 -8.05
N TYR A 69 -7.23 -20.47 -7.79
CA TYR A 69 -6.73 -20.04 -6.48
C TYR A 69 -7.76 -20.33 -5.38
N ASN A 70 -9.01 -19.90 -5.57
CA ASN A 70 -10.06 -20.11 -4.58
C ASN A 70 -10.39 -21.60 -4.37
N ILE A 71 -10.41 -22.42 -5.43
CA ILE A 71 -10.61 -23.87 -5.30
C ILE A 71 -9.49 -24.51 -4.45
N ARG A 72 -8.22 -24.22 -4.77
CA ARG A 72 -7.08 -24.77 -4.02
C ARG A 72 -7.04 -24.25 -2.58
N LEU A 73 -7.30 -22.96 -2.37
CA LEU A 73 -7.37 -22.37 -1.05
C LEU A 73 -8.52 -22.98 -0.21
N PHE A 74 -9.69 -23.15 -0.82
CA PHE A 74 -10.83 -23.76 -0.15
C PHE A 74 -10.51 -25.17 0.37
N PHE A 75 -9.98 -26.06 -0.49
CA PHE A 75 -9.60 -27.40 -0.07
C PHE A 75 -8.48 -27.38 0.97
N TYR A 76 -7.49 -26.50 0.83
CA TYR A 76 -6.47 -26.35 1.84
C TYR A 76 -7.07 -25.97 3.20
N LEU A 77 -7.92 -24.94 3.24
CA LEU A 77 -8.60 -24.49 4.47
C LEU A 77 -9.58 -25.53 5.03
N LEU A 78 -10.17 -26.35 4.17
CA LEU A 78 -11.12 -27.39 4.60
C LEU A 78 -10.43 -28.49 5.40
N PHE A 79 -9.19 -28.85 5.06
CA PHE A 79 -8.47 -29.96 5.69
C PHE A 79 -7.38 -29.54 6.67
N ALA A 80 -6.85 -28.32 6.58
CA ALA A 80 -5.84 -27.81 7.51
C ALA A 80 -6.39 -27.63 8.92
N LYS A 81 -5.56 -27.81 9.95
CA LYS A 81 -5.91 -27.38 11.31
C LYS A 81 -5.97 -25.84 11.34
N VAL A 82 -7.09 -25.27 11.75
CA VAL A 82 -7.28 -23.81 11.80
C VAL A 82 -8.32 -23.45 12.87
N ASP A 83 -8.07 -22.35 13.56
CA ASP A 83 -8.98 -21.77 14.55
C ASP A 83 -9.47 -20.39 14.11
N LEU A 84 -8.63 -19.63 13.39
CA LEU A 84 -8.92 -18.32 12.83
C LEU A 84 -8.48 -18.26 11.36
N ILE A 85 -9.39 -17.88 10.46
CA ILE A 85 -9.08 -17.59 9.06
C ILE A 85 -9.03 -16.08 8.91
N TYR A 86 -7.92 -15.56 8.36
CA TYR A 86 -7.73 -14.15 8.07
C TYR A 86 -7.66 -13.97 6.55
N ALA A 87 -8.72 -13.43 5.97
CA ALA A 87 -8.85 -13.26 4.52
C ALA A 87 -8.47 -11.82 4.12
N ASN A 88 -7.44 -11.69 3.31
CA ASN A 88 -7.04 -10.40 2.74
C ASN A 88 -7.67 -10.25 1.37
N ASP A 89 -8.32 -9.12 1.16
CA ASP A 89 -9.04 -8.71 -0.03
C ASP A 89 -10.17 -9.62 -0.50
N LEU A 90 -11.01 -9.09 -1.39
CA LEU A 90 -12.22 -9.77 -1.86
C LEU A 90 -11.91 -11.04 -2.65
N ASP A 91 -10.73 -11.13 -3.24
CA ASP A 91 -10.32 -12.24 -4.09
C ASP A 91 -9.94 -13.52 -3.33
N THR A 92 -9.65 -13.44 -2.03
CA THR A 92 -9.49 -14.62 -1.16
C THR A 92 -10.77 -14.97 -0.40
N LEU A 93 -11.69 -14.02 -0.28
CA LEU A 93 -12.84 -14.11 0.60
C LEU A 93 -13.82 -15.24 0.26
N PRO A 94 -14.12 -15.60 -1.00
CA PRO A 94 -15.04 -16.69 -1.32
C PRO A 94 -14.62 -18.04 -0.70
N ALA A 95 -13.37 -18.42 -0.90
CA ALA A 95 -12.82 -19.67 -0.36
C ALA A 95 -12.77 -19.66 1.18
N ALA A 96 -12.28 -18.55 1.74
CA ALA A 96 -12.14 -18.36 3.19
C ALA A 96 -13.50 -18.39 3.89
N PHE A 97 -14.50 -17.66 3.38
CA PHE A 97 -15.85 -17.63 3.93
C PHE A 97 -16.53 -18.99 3.88
N LEU A 98 -16.45 -19.68 2.74
CA LEU A 98 -17.08 -20.99 2.60
C LEU A 98 -16.46 -22.03 3.54
N ALA A 99 -15.13 -22.07 3.60
CA ALA A 99 -14.41 -22.96 4.53
C ALA A 99 -14.74 -22.63 6.00
N ALA A 100 -14.73 -21.36 6.38
CA ALA A 100 -15.08 -20.90 7.73
C ALA A 100 -16.51 -21.33 8.11
N LYS A 101 -17.47 -21.15 7.19
CA LYS A 101 -18.87 -21.51 7.41
C LYS A 101 -19.06 -23.02 7.59
N ILE A 102 -18.49 -23.85 6.70
CA ILE A 102 -18.60 -25.33 6.78
C ILE A 102 -17.97 -25.84 8.06
N ARG A 103 -16.81 -25.31 8.43
CA ARG A 103 -16.05 -25.75 9.61
C ARG A 103 -16.45 -25.05 10.91
N ARG A 104 -17.38 -24.10 10.87
CA ARG A 104 -17.79 -23.27 12.01
C ARG A 104 -16.60 -22.57 12.67
N LYS A 105 -15.66 -22.05 11.85
CA LYS A 105 -14.48 -21.33 12.31
C LYS A 105 -14.69 -19.81 12.21
N LYS A 106 -13.92 -19.07 12.98
CA LYS A 106 -13.92 -17.60 12.95
C LYS A 106 -13.21 -17.11 11.70
N ILE A 107 -13.68 -15.99 11.15
CA ILE A 107 -13.11 -15.32 10.00
C ILE A 107 -13.00 -13.82 10.26
N ILE A 108 -11.85 -13.24 9.96
CA ILE A 108 -11.62 -11.80 9.84
C ILE A 108 -11.42 -11.51 8.35
N TYR A 109 -12.07 -10.48 7.86
CA TYR A 109 -11.88 -9.97 6.51
C TYR A 109 -11.15 -8.63 6.56
N ASP A 110 -10.00 -8.51 5.90
CA ASP A 110 -9.19 -7.28 5.79
C ASP A 110 -9.19 -6.81 4.35
N THR A 111 -9.91 -5.74 4.06
CA THR A 111 -9.96 -5.14 2.72
C THR A 111 -8.97 -3.97 2.65
N HIS A 112 -7.97 -4.12 1.77
CA HIS A 112 -6.86 -3.17 1.65
C HIS A 112 -7.23 -1.94 0.82
N GLU A 113 -8.36 -1.99 0.14
CA GLU A 113 -8.86 -0.93 -0.75
C GLU A 113 -10.38 -1.08 -0.96
N TYR A 114 -10.99 -0.10 -1.62
CA TYR A 114 -12.39 -0.24 -2.05
C TYR A 114 -12.44 -1.12 -3.30
N PHE A 115 -12.29 -2.42 -3.11
CA PHE A 115 -11.94 -3.42 -4.11
C PHE A 115 -12.76 -3.35 -5.39
N THR A 116 -14.09 -3.21 -5.29
CA THR A 116 -14.97 -3.18 -6.48
C THR A 116 -14.81 -1.91 -7.33
N GLU A 117 -14.14 -0.89 -6.79
CA GLU A 117 -13.91 0.40 -7.44
C GLU A 117 -12.44 0.60 -7.87
N THR A 118 -11.68 -0.48 -7.93
CA THR A 118 -10.30 -0.41 -8.45
C THR A 118 -10.30 -0.12 -9.96
N PRO A 119 -9.27 0.57 -10.48
CA PRO A 119 -9.19 0.92 -11.91
C PRO A 119 -9.31 -0.30 -12.85
N GLU A 120 -8.79 -1.44 -12.41
CA GLU A 120 -8.83 -2.70 -13.14
C GLU A 120 -10.27 -3.24 -13.32
N LEU A 121 -11.18 -2.87 -12.42
CA LEU A 121 -12.57 -3.32 -12.44
C LEU A 121 -13.51 -2.27 -13.04
N VAL A 122 -13.36 -0.98 -12.70
CA VAL A 122 -14.24 0.11 -13.19
C VAL A 122 -14.33 0.15 -14.71
N ASN A 123 -13.21 -0.15 -15.40
CA ASN A 123 -13.16 -0.22 -16.85
C ASN A 123 -13.68 -1.55 -17.44
N ARG A 124 -14.16 -2.49 -16.60
CA ARG A 124 -14.65 -3.83 -16.99
C ARG A 124 -15.97 -4.16 -16.29
N PRO A 125 -17.10 -3.51 -16.66
CA PRO A 125 -18.35 -3.57 -15.89
C PRO A 125 -18.89 -4.98 -15.68
N LYS A 126 -18.69 -5.90 -16.62
CA LYS A 126 -19.10 -7.31 -16.44
C LYS A 126 -18.28 -8.02 -15.36
N VAL A 127 -16.98 -7.74 -15.27
CA VAL A 127 -16.11 -8.33 -14.25
C VAL A 127 -16.40 -7.69 -12.89
N GLN A 128 -16.56 -6.37 -12.86
CA GLN A 128 -16.95 -5.62 -11.67
C GLN A 128 -18.24 -6.17 -11.07
N ALA A 129 -19.29 -6.35 -11.89
CA ALA A 129 -20.58 -6.90 -11.46
C ALA A 129 -20.47 -8.30 -10.82
N VAL A 130 -19.52 -9.15 -11.26
CA VAL A 130 -19.27 -10.44 -10.64
C VAL A 130 -18.71 -10.26 -9.21
N TRP A 131 -17.71 -9.38 -9.06
CA TRP A 131 -17.12 -9.10 -7.75
C TRP A 131 -18.10 -8.41 -6.81
N GLU A 132 -18.93 -7.50 -7.32
CA GLU A 132 -20.00 -6.87 -6.54
C GLU A 132 -21.03 -7.88 -6.02
N LYS A 133 -21.42 -8.85 -6.85
CA LYS A 133 -22.32 -9.93 -6.42
C LYS A 133 -21.70 -10.79 -5.31
N ILE A 134 -20.41 -11.11 -5.43
CA ILE A 134 -19.67 -11.87 -4.41
C ILE A 134 -19.62 -11.07 -3.11
N GLU A 135 -19.22 -9.81 -3.20
CA GLU A 135 -19.16 -8.89 -2.05
C GLU A 135 -20.53 -8.75 -1.40
N HIS A 136 -21.57 -8.47 -2.18
CA HIS A 136 -22.93 -8.28 -1.67
C HIS A 136 -23.48 -9.53 -0.98
N PHE A 137 -23.11 -10.71 -1.46
CA PHE A 137 -23.53 -11.97 -0.85
C PHE A 137 -22.79 -12.29 0.45
N ILE A 138 -21.50 -12.02 0.55
CA ILE A 138 -20.67 -12.43 1.67
C ILE A 138 -20.59 -11.35 2.75
N PHE A 139 -20.34 -10.08 2.36
CA PHE A 139 -20.03 -8.99 3.28
C PHE A 139 -21.05 -8.80 4.42
N PRO A 140 -22.38 -8.84 4.19
CA PRO A 140 -23.36 -8.68 5.27
C PRO A 140 -23.31 -9.78 6.34
N LYS A 141 -22.70 -10.94 6.01
CA LYS A 141 -22.61 -12.12 6.89
C LYS A 141 -21.33 -12.15 7.73
N LEU A 142 -20.42 -11.20 7.50
CA LEU A 142 -19.19 -11.07 8.27
C LEU A 142 -19.45 -10.28 9.55
N SER A 143 -18.77 -10.67 10.64
CA SER A 143 -18.78 -9.92 11.92
C SER A 143 -17.62 -8.96 12.02
N ASP A 144 -16.44 -9.40 11.60
CA ASP A 144 -15.17 -8.72 11.84
C ASP A 144 -14.53 -8.33 10.51
N ILE A 145 -14.56 -7.04 10.24
CA ILE A 145 -14.11 -6.47 8.98
C ILE A 145 -13.14 -5.32 9.29
N ILE A 146 -11.98 -5.38 8.67
CA ILE A 146 -10.91 -4.38 8.79
C ILE A 146 -10.75 -3.68 7.44
N THR A 147 -10.40 -2.41 7.47
CA THR A 147 -10.01 -1.64 6.27
C THR A 147 -8.90 -0.65 6.60
N VAL A 148 -8.42 0.05 5.59
CA VAL A 148 -7.19 0.85 5.67
C VAL A 148 -7.39 2.32 6.07
N ASN A 149 -8.61 2.85 6.01
CA ASN A 149 -8.90 4.23 6.42
C ASN A 149 -10.40 4.48 6.68
N ASP A 150 -10.70 5.63 7.29
CA ASP A 150 -12.06 5.99 7.69
C ASP A 150 -13.00 6.22 6.52
N SER A 151 -12.52 6.79 5.41
CA SER A 151 -13.37 7.07 4.25
C SER A 151 -13.88 5.78 3.60
N ILE A 152 -13.02 4.76 3.45
CA ILE A 152 -13.43 3.44 2.94
C ILE A 152 -14.36 2.75 3.95
N ALA A 153 -14.08 2.86 5.25
CA ALA A 153 -14.98 2.33 6.29
C ALA A 153 -16.39 2.94 6.18
N GLU A 154 -16.49 4.24 6.00
CA GLU A 154 -17.78 4.94 5.83
C GLU A 154 -18.50 4.55 4.52
N LEU A 155 -17.78 4.31 3.41
CA LEU A 155 -18.38 3.79 2.18
C LEU A 155 -19.04 2.42 2.42
N TYR A 156 -18.33 1.49 3.02
CA TYR A 156 -18.86 0.16 3.37
C TYR A 156 -19.99 0.25 4.39
N LYS A 157 -19.88 1.14 5.39
CA LYS A 157 -20.97 1.39 6.35
C LYS A 157 -22.23 1.89 5.67
N LYS A 158 -22.11 2.81 4.72
CA LYS A 158 -23.25 3.29 3.92
C LYS A 158 -23.86 2.19 3.07
N LYS A 159 -23.01 1.37 2.43
CA LYS A 159 -23.44 0.30 1.50
C LYS A 159 -24.08 -0.89 2.23
N TYR A 160 -23.49 -1.34 3.35
CA TYR A 160 -23.85 -2.61 4.01
C TYR A 160 -24.38 -2.45 5.44
N LYS A 161 -24.43 -1.25 5.99
CA LYS A 161 -24.82 -0.98 7.39
C LYS A 161 -23.97 -1.73 8.41
N LYS A 162 -22.68 -1.95 8.08
CA LYS A 162 -21.68 -2.60 8.93
C LYS A 162 -20.64 -1.59 9.40
N ASN A 163 -20.22 -1.67 10.65
CA ASN A 163 -19.08 -0.93 11.14
C ASN A 163 -17.81 -1.73 10.85
N LEU A 164 -16.82 -1.06 10.31
CA LEU A 164 -15.50 -1.61 10.05
C LEU A 164 -14.51 -1.03 11.05
N GLN A 165 -13.50 -1.80 11.35
CA GLN A 165 -12.35 -1.36 12.13
C GLN A 165 -11.27 -0.88 11.19
N VAL A 166 -10.56 0.17 11.57
CA VAL A 166 -9.53 0.78 10.73
C VAL A 166 -8.16 0.39 11.25
N VAL A 167 -7.36 -0.22 10.38
CA VAL A 167 -5.93 -0.47 10.59
C VAL A 167 -5.18 -0.01 9.35
N ARG A 168 -4.49 1.12 9.46
CA ARG A 168 -3.79 1.75 8.33
C ARG A 168 -2.54 0.97 7.95
N ASN A 169 -2.16 1.04 6.68
CA ASN A 169 -0.92 0.41 6.23
C ASN A 169 0.28 1.37 6.38
N ILE A 170 0.71 1.56 7.62
CA ILE A 170 1.83 2.44 7.97
C ILE A 170 3.12 1.61 8.09
N PRO A 171 4.30 2.10 7.67
CA PRO A 171 5.57 1.40 7.85
C PRO A 171 6.00 1.38 9.32
N PRO A 172 6.83 0.41 9.73
CA PRO A 172 7.50 0.45 11.02
C PRO A 172 8.52 1.59 11.06
N THR A 173 8.87 2.00 12.28
CA THR A 173 9.96 2.95 12.50
C THR A 173 11.28 2.29 12.11
N TYR A 174 11.75 2.64 10.93
CA TYR A 174 13.03 2.13 10.42
C TYR A 174 13.88 3.29 9.90
N LEU A 175 15.08 3.38 10.39
CA LEU A 175 16.13 4.22 9.83
C LEU A 175 17.28 3.30 9.41
N PRO A 176 17.81 3.42 8.20
CA PRO A 176 18.98 2.67 7.79
C PRO A 176 20.12 2.90 8.78
N PRO A 177 20.86 1.86 9.17
CA PRO A 177 22.01 2.00 10.09
C PRO A 177 23.06 2.98 9.58
N ARG A 178 23.19 3.07 8.24
CA ARG A 178 24.00 4.04 7.52
C ARG A 178 23.23 4.58 6.33
N LEU A 179 23.11 5.89 6.23
CA LEU A 179 22.66 6.55 5.00
C LEU A 179 23.82 6.67 4.02
N LYS A 180 23.60 6.20 2.80
CA LYS A 180 24.49 6.45 1.66
C LYS A 180 24.41 7.92 1.25
N THR A 181 25.47 8.44 0.72
CA THR A 181 25.49 9.78 0.12
C THR A 181 24.81 9.76 -1.27
N ARG A 182 24.40 10.91 -1.76
CA ARG A 182 23.89 11.07 -3.15
C ARG A 182 24.88 10.52 -4.17
N LYS A 183 26.17 10.82 -3.99
CA LYS A 183 27.26 10.32 -4.84
C LYS A 183 27.31 8.79 -4.88
N GLU A 184 27.20 8.10 -3.72
CA GLU A 184 27.17 6.64 -3.64
C GLU A 184 25.92 6.02 -4.32
N LEU A 185 24.85 6.80 -4.44
CA LEU A 185 23.60 6.38 -5.11
C LEU A 185 23.54 6.77 -6.58
N GLY A 186 24.57 7.49 -7.09
CA GLY A 186 24.60 8.04 -8.45
C GLY A 186 23.56 9.15 -8.66
N LEU A 187 23.30 9.94 -7.62
CA LEU A 187 22.38 11.08 -7.64
C LEU A 187 23.18 12.40 -7.64
N PRO A 188 22.68 13.44 -8.32
CA PRO A 188 23.33 14.76 -8.33
C PRO A 188 23.31 15.41 -6.94
N GLU A 189 24.38 16.12 -6.60
CA GLU A 189 24.51 16.79 -5.31
C GLU A 189 24.01 18.24 -5.34
N ASP A 190 23.96 18.84 -6.53
CA ASP A 190 23.63 20.26 -6.79
C ASP A 190 22.18 20.50 -7.26
N LYS A 191 21.34 19.44 -7.34
CA LYS A 191 19.95 19.53 -7.80
C LYS A 191 18.97 19.13 -6.70
N HIS A 192 17.76 19.67 -6.76
CA HIS A 192 16.64 19.16 -5.97
C HIS A 192 16.14 17.84 -6.53
N ILE A 193 15.98 16.84 -5.70
CA ILE A 193 15.52 15.50 -6.10
C ILE A 193 14.04 15.33 -5.70
N LEU A 194 13.18 15.24 -6.71
CA LEU A 194 11.77 14.87 -6.59
C LEU A 194 11.68 13.36 -6.69
N ILE A 195 10.96 12.70 -5.78
CA ILE A 195 10.81 11.25 -5.85
C ILE A 195 9.35 10.83 -6.06
N LEU A 196 9.12 9.98 -7.06
CA LEU A 196 7.88 9.24 -7.28
C LEU A 196 8.16 7.75 -7.18
N GLN A 197 7.63 7.10 -6.13
CA GLN A 197 7.95 5.70 -5.86
C GLN A 197 6.70 4.83 -5.72
N GLY A 198 6.84 3.52 -6.01
CA GLY A 198 5.79 2.53 -5.78
C GLY A 198 5.86 1.32 -6.69
N THR A 199 5.07 0.29 -6.36
CA THR A 199 4.88 -0.91 -7.20
C THR A 199 3.63 -0.84 -8.06
N GLY A 200 2.93 0.29 -8.05
CA GLY A 200 1.73 0.57 -8.83
C GLY A 200 1.84 1.95 -9.47
N ILE A 201 2.91 2.22 -10.23
CA ILE A 201 3.03 3.43 -11.07
C ILE A 201 2.18 3.17 -12.31
N ASN A 202 0.87 3.28 -12.12
CA ASN A 202 -0.15 2.94 -13.10
C ASN A 202 -0.81 4.20 -13.64
N LYS A 203 -1.65 4.03 -14.65
CA LYS A 203 -2.43 5.12 -15.24
C LYS A 203 -3.18 5.90 -14.16
N ASP A 204 -3.29 7.23 -14.38
CA ASP A 204 -3.96 8.16 -13.46
C ASP A 204 -3.28 8.35 -12.08
N ARG A 205 -2.03 7.92 -11.95
CA ARG A 205 -1.22 8.21 -10.75
C ARG A 205 -0.40 9.51 -10.87
N GLY A 206 -0.62 10.29 -11.93
CA GLY A 206 -0.03 11.61 -12.13
C GLY A 206 1.43 11.62 -12.61
N ALA A 207 2.00 10.46 -12.93
CA ALA A 207 3.40 10.36 -13.34
C ALA A 207 3.67 11.02 -14.69
N GLU A 208 2.73 10.92 -15.63
CA GLU A 208 2.79 11.50 -16.95
C GLU A 208 2.84 13.04 -16.90
N GLU A 209 2.03 13.63 -16.03
CA GLU A 209 1.96 15.08 -15.83
C GLU A 209 3.23 15.59 -15.13
N VAL A 210 3.78 14.84 -14.19
CA VAL A 210 5.04 15.18 -13.53
C VAL A 210 6.20 15.16 -14.53
N ILE A 211 6.30 14.14 -15.40
CA ILE A 211 7.34 14.14 -16.47
C ILE A 211 7.18 15.37 -17.36
N SER A 212 5.96 15.68 -17.78
CA SER A 212 5.71 16.88 -18.59
C SER A 212 6.08 18.17 -17.86
N ALA A 213 5.91 18.23 -16.54
CA ALA A 213 6.30 19.36 -15.70
C ALA A 213 7.83 19.59 -15.67
N MET A 214 8.63 18.52 -15.81
CA MET A 214 10.10 18.62 -15.81
C MET A 214 10.67 19.51 -16.93
N GLN A 215 9.90 19.75 -18.00
CA GLN A 215 10.30 20.70 -19.05
C GLN A 215 10.46 22.13 -18.52
N TYR A 216 9.68 22.50 -17.51
CA TYR A 216 9.65 23.85 -16.93
C TYR A 216 10.59 24.00 -15.73
N LEU A 217 11.09 22.91 -15.15
CA LEU A 217 11.98 22.91 -13.99
C LEU A 217 13.46 22.86 -14.43
N GLN A 218 14.29 23.79 -13.96
CA GLN A 218 15.71 23.82 -14.32
C GLN A 218 16.61 23.15 -13.29
N ASN A 219 16.32 23.33 -12.02
CA ASN A 219 17.17 22.86 -10.91
C ASN A 219 16.62 21.62 -10.19
N CYS A 220 15.90 20.76 -10.91
CA CYS A 220 15.28 19.58 -10.36
C CYS A 220 15.62 18.33 -11.17
N ILE A 221 15.69 17.18 -10.45
CA ILE A 221 15.75 15.84 -11.03
C ILE A 221 14.52 15.08 -10.54
N LEU A 222 13.86 14.37 -11.43
CA LEU A 222 12.80 13.43 -11.10
C LEU A 222 13.36 12.02 -11.00
N LEU A 223 13.28 11.44 -9.81
CA LEU A 223 13.65 10.06 -9.55
C LEU A 223 12.38 9.20 -9.49
N ILE A 224 12.21 8.30 -10.44
CA ILE A 224 11.10 7.33 -10.50
C ILE A 224 11.63 5.97 -10.08
N VAL A 225 11.10 5.42 -8.96
CA VAL A 225 11.58 4.15 -8.40
C VAL A 225 10.41 3.17 -8.26
N GLY A 226 10.48 2.05 -8.95
CA GLY A 226 9.48 1.01 -8.77
C GLY A 226 9.05 0.28 -10.04
N SER A 227 7.75 -0.09 -10.07
CA SER A 227 7.14 -0.81 -11.19
C SER A 227 5.71 -0.32 -11.42
N GLY A 228 5.20 -0.54 -12.64
CA GLY A 228 3.84 -0.17 -13.03
C GLY A 228 3.63 -0.30 -14.52
N ASP A 229 2.38 -0.25 -14.92
CA ASP A 229 1.97 -0.47 -16.32
C ASP A 229 2.33 0.71 -17.25
N VAL A 230 2.47 1.93 -16.70
CA VAL A 230 2.80 3.12 -17.50
C VAL A 230 4.30 3.36 -17.66
N LEU A 231 5.19 2.62 -16.99
CA LEU A 231 6.64 2.86 -17.08
C LEU A 231 7.19 2.89 -18.50
N PRO A 232 6.81 1.99 -19.44
CA PRO A 232 7.24 2.05 -20.82
C PRO A 232 6.81 3.37 -21.51
N THR A 233 5.59 3.85 -21.19
CA THR A 233 5.07 5.13 -21.70
C THR A 233 5.86 6.30 -21.13
N LEU A 234 6.16 6.28 -19.82
CA LEU A 234 6.95 7.34 -19.17
C LEU A 234 8.36 7.44 -19.74
N GLN A 235 9.03 6.29 -19.98
CA GLN A 235 10.33 6.26 -20.62
C GLN A 235 10.31 6.77 -22.06
N LYS A 236 9.24 6.50 -22.80
CA LYS A 236 9.03 7.03 -24.13
C LYS A 236 8.84 8.54 -24.10
N MET A 237 7.96 9.05 -23.22
CA MET A 237 7.73 10.49 -23.03
C MET A 237 9.02 11.22 -22.65
N THR A 238 9.84 10.65 -21.77
CA THR A 238 11.13 11.25 -21.34
C THR A 238 12.03 11.48 -22.55
N ARG A 239 12.14 10.50 -23.46
CA ARG A 239 12.95 10.67 -24.70
C ARG A 239 12.33 11.67 -25.67
N GLU A 240 11.01 11.61 -25.89
CA GLU A 240 10.31 12.53 -26.81
C GLU A 240 10.40 13.99 -26.36
N LEU A 241 10.46 14.22 -25.04
CA LEU A 241 10.59 15.55 -24.44
C LEU A 241 12.05 15.95 -24.16
N GLN A 242 13.03 15.10 -24.53
CA GLN A 242 14.47 15.33 -24.32
C GLN A 242 14.82 15.63 -22.85
N LEU A 243 14.31 14.78 -21.93
CA LEU A 243 14.46 14.94 -20.49
C LEU A 243 15.33 13.85 -19.84
N GLU A 244 16.16 13.14 -20.63
CA GLU A 244 16.98 12.03 -20.13
C GLU A 244 18.02 12.47 -19.09
N ASP A 245 18.41 13.72 -19.12
CA ASP A 245 19.29 14.37 -18.12
C ASP A 245 18.56 14.78 -16.83
N LYS A 246 17.21 14.83 -16.85
CA LYS A 246 16.37 15.27 -15.73
C LYS A 246 15.52 14.18 -15.09
N VAL A 247 15.37 13.01 -15.73
CA VAL A 247 14.53 11.93 -15.25
C VAL A 247 15.30 10.62 -15.12
N ILE A 248 15.42 10.14 -13.89
CA ILE A 248 16.14 8.90 -13.56
C ILE A 248 15.14 7.82 -13.23
N PHE A 249 15.20 6.68 -13.94
CA PHE A 249 14.41 5.50 -13.65
C PHE A 249 15.23 4.46 -12.88
N LYS A 250 14.68 3.95 -11.78
CA LYS A 250 15.23 2.82 -11.03
C LYS A 250 14.18 1.71 -10.95
N PRO A 251 14.57 0.45 -11.12
CA PRO A 251 13.63 -0.66 -11.01
C PRO A 251 13.12 -0.83 -9.58
N LYS A 252 12.08 -1.68 -9.42
CA LYS A 252 11.64 -2.14 -8.11
C LYS A 252 12.83 -2.77 -7.36
N MET A 253 12.98 -2.40 -6.10
CA MET A 253 14.07 -2.83 -5.22
C MET A 253 13.55 -3.17 -3.83
N PRO A 254 14.34 -3.85 -2.96
CA PRO A 254 13.99 -4.07 -1.56
C PRO A 254 13.75 -2.75 -0.81
N PHE A 255 12.92 -2.82 0.25
CA PHE A 255 12.53 -1.64 1.02
C PHE A 255 13.74 -0.88 1.60
N GLU A 256 14.73 -1.59 2.11
CA GLU A 256 15.94 -1.03 2.71
C GLU A 256 16.76 -0.23 1.69
N GLU A 257 16.79 -0.69 0.46
CA GLU A 257 17.48 0.01 -0.65
C GLU A 257 16.66 1.21 -1.13
N LEU A 258 15.34 1.05 -1.33
CA LEU A 258 14.44 2.14 -1.68
C LEU A 258 14.54 3.29 -0.67
N ARG A 259 14.63 2.94 0.61
CA ARG A 259 14.74 3.91 1.70
C ARG A 259 15.97 4.81 1.56
N GLN A 260 17.09 4.30 1.04
CA GLN A 260 18.28 5.10 0.77
C GLN A 260 17.98 6.23 -0.24
N TYR A 261 17.26 5.91 -1.31
CA TYR A 261 16.86 6.90 -2.31
C TYR A 261 15.84 7.89 -1.75
N THR A 262 14.84 7.42 -1.01
CA THR A 262 13.81 8.29 -0.42
C THR A 262 14.42 9.28 0.58
N CYS A 263 15.33 8.84 1.44
CA CYS A 263 16.00 9.71 2.41
C CYS A 263 16.98 10.72 1.77
N ASN A 264 17.44 10.47 0.55
CA ASN A 264 18.30 11.39 -0.22
C ASN A 264 17.52 12.31 -1.18
N SER A 265 16.18 12.20 -1.18
CA SER A 265 15.30 13.07 -1.96
C SER A 265 14.89 14.31 -1.16
N ASP A 266 14.42 15.33 -1.87
CA ASP A 266 14.01 16.60 -1.27
C ASP A 266 12.49 16.77 -1.20
N LEU A 267 11.73 16.13 -2.11
CA LEU A 267 10.28 16.25 -2.18
C LEU A 267 9.66 14.93 -2.63
N GLY A 268 8.71 14.41 -1.85
CA GLY A 268 7.94 13.23 -2.20
C GLY A 268 6.68 13.59 -3.00
N LEU A 269 6.36 12.81 -4.04
CA LEU A 269 5.23 13.07 -4.92
C LEU A 269 4.10 12.04 -4.70
N ALA A 270 2.94 12.52 -4.25
CA ALA A 270 1.72 11.73 -4.03
C ALA A 270 0.56 12.34 -4.84
N VAL A 271 0.70 12.33 -6.16
CA VAL A 271 -0.09 13.12 -7.12
C VAL A 271 -1.13 12.29 -7.87
N ASP A 272 -1.68 11.27 -7.22
CA ASP A 272 -2.73 10.42 -7.78
C ASP A 272 -3.97 11.25 -8.15
N LYS A 273 -4.62 10.95 -9.29
CA LYS A 273 -5.79 11.69 -9.79
C LYS A 273 -7.09 11.18 -9.18
N ASP A 274 -8.08 12.04 -9.09
CA ASP A 274 -9.44 11.72 -8.64
C ASP A 274 -10.30 11.16 -9.79
N THR A 275 -9.93 9.98 -10.29
CA THR A 275 -10.61 9.36 -11.45
C THR A 275 -11.58 8.25 -11.10
N ASN A 276 -11.49 7.72 -9.86
CA ASN A 276 -12.37 6.68 -9.33
C ASN A 276 -12.43 6.73 -7.82
N LEU A 277 -13.42 6.06 -7.21
CA LEU A 277 -13.63 6.10 -5.76
C LEU A 277 -12.46 5.48 -4.98
N ASN A 278 -11.79 4.45 -5.51
CA ASN A 278 -10.65 3.85 -4.86
C ASN A 278 -9.47 4.83 -4.79
N TYR A 279 -9.16 5.56 -5.86
CA TYR A 279 -8.11 6.60 -5.84
C TYR A 279 -8.51 7.79 -4.97
N ARG A 280 -9.76 8.27 -5.08
CA ARG A 280 -10.27 9.38 -4.26
C ARG A 280 -10.05 9.16 -2.77
N PHE A 281 -10.32 7.95 -2.28
CA PHE A 281 -10.24 7.62 -0.86
C PHE A 281 -9.00 6.80 -0.50
N SER A 282 -8.03 6.68 -1.41
CA SER A 282 -6.78 5.98 -1.11
C SER A 282 -5.93 6.72 -0.08
N LEU A 283 -5.19 5.97 0.70
CA LEU A 283 -4.13 6.45 1.57
C LEU A 283 -2.84 5.71 1.20
N PRO A 284 -2.08 6.24 0.22
CA PRO A 284 -0.99 5.50 -0.40
C PRO A 284 0.21 5.36 0.53
N ASN A 285 0.85 4.19 0.54
CA ASN A 285 2.01 3.88 1.38
C ASN A 285 3.16 4.87 1.19
N LYS A 286 3.38 5.35 -0.04
CA LYS A 286 4.43 6.33 -0.37
C LYS A 286 4.34 7.61 0.46
N LEU A 287 3.13 8.05 0.85
CA LEU A 287 2.96 9.20 1.74
C LEU A 287 3.69 8.99 3.08
N PHE A 288 3.49 7.82 3.68
CA PHE A 288 4.15 7.47 4.94
C PHE A 288 5.65 7.25 4.76
N ASP A 289 6.07 6.69 3.63
CA ASP A 289 7.50 6.53 3.33
C ASP A 289 8.21 7.88 3.27
N TYR A 290 7.59 8.91 2.68
CA TYR A 290 8.11 10.27 2.64
C TYR A 290 8.18 10.90 4.02
N ILE A 291 7.11 10.74 4.83
CA ILE A 291 7.08 11.19 6.23
C ILE A 291 8.24 10.57 7.02
N HIS A 292 8.43 9.26 6.89
CA HIS A 292 9.50 8.55 7.59
C HIS A 292 10.89 8.89 7.07
N ALA A 293 11.02 9.29 5.80
CA ALA A 293 12.27 9.79 5.24
C ALA A 293 12.61 11.23 5.68
N GLY A 294 11.67 11.93 6.26
CA GLY A 294 11.87 13.32 6.69
C GLY A 294 11.77 14.32 5.56
N ILE A 295 11.07 14.01 4.47
CA ILE A 295 10.92 14.90 3.32
C ILE A 295 9.48 15.41 3.20
N PRO A 296 9.29 16.70 2.83
CA PRO A 296 7.97 17.24 2.54
C PRO A 296 7.27 16.54 1.37
N VAL A 297 5.96 16.72 1.27
CA VAL A 297 5.15 16.06 0.25
C VAL A 297 4.41 17.07 -0.61
N LEU A 298 4.46 16.88 -1.93
CA LEU A 298 3.51 17.49 -2.87
C LEU A 298 2.44 16.46 -3.23
N ALA A 299 1.18 16.78 -2.98
CA ALA A 299 0.11 15.80 -3.12
C ALA A 299 -1.12 16.37 -3.84
N SER A 300 -1.90 15.47 -4.43
CA SER A 300 -3.27 15.78 -4.82
C SER A 300 -4.15 16.00 -3.59
N ASN A 301 -5.12 16.92 -3.71
CA ASN A 301 -6.02 17.28 -2.62
C ASN A 301 -7.12 16.21 -2.41
N LEU A 302 -6.71 14.95 -2.20
CA LEU A 302 -7.62 13.83 -1.95
C LEU A 302 -7.94 13.72 -0.45
N PRO A 303 -9.17 13.28 -0.09
CA PRO A 303 -9.67 13.39 1.29
C PRO A 303 -8.77 12.80 2.38
N GLU A 304 -8.27 11.58 2.20
CA GLU A 304 -7.44 10.92 3.21
C GLU A 304 -6.01 11.50 3.27
N ILE A 305 -5.44 11.84 2.13
CA ILE A 305 -4.13 12.52 2.03
C ILE A 305 -4.22 13.90 2.69
N LYS A 306 -5.31 14.64 2.39
CA LYS A 306 -5.56 15.97 2.98
C LYS A 306 -5.61 15.94 4.49
N LYS A 307 -6.27 14.94 5.09
CA LYS A 307 -6.33 14.80 6.56
C LYS A 307 -4.92 14.73 7.18
N ILE A 308 -4.04 13.92 6.58
CA ILE A 308 -2.68 13.74 7.08
C ILE A 308 -1.85 15.01 6.89
N ILE A 309 -1.83 15.56 5.68
CA ILE A 309 -1.02 16.76 5.37
C ILE A 309 -1.44 17.93 6.22
N ASN A 310 -2.75 18.19 6.37
CA ASN A 310 -3.25 19.31 7.18
C ASN A 310 -2.99 19.11 8.68
N ARG A 311 -3.16 17.88 9.19
CA ARG A 311 -2.94 17.60 10.62
C ARG A 311 -1.51 17.85 11.05
N TYR A 312 -0.55 17.48 10.20
CA TYR A 312 0.87 17.55 10.55
C TYR A 312 1.61 18.70 9.88
N ASP A 313 0.96 19.39 8.93
CA ASP A 313 1.58 20.48 8.18
C ASP A 313 2.92 20.06 7.53
N ILE A 314 2.87 19.06 6.65
CA ILE A 314 4.05 18.38 6.09
C ILE A 314 4.19 18.52 4.57
N GLY A 315 3.39 19.36 3.94
CA GLY A 315 3.46 19.47 2.47
C GLY A 315 2.51 20.48 1.88
N TYR A 316 2.38 20.37 0.57
CA TYR A 316 1.55 21.23 -0.28
C TYR A 316 0.59 20.41 -1.11
N PHE A 317 -0.50 21.04 -1.56
CA PHE A 317 -1.45 20.45 -2.50
C PHE A 317 -1.29 21.05 -3.89
N LEU A 318 -1.45 20.19 -4.89
CA LEU A 318 -1.67 20.63 -6.26
C LEU A 318 -3.07 21.27 -6.38
N GLU A 319 -3.15 22.39 -7.10
CA GLU A 319 -4.43 22.97 -7.51
C GLU A 319 -5.08 22.14 -8.62
N ASN A 320 -4.26 21.65 -9.54
CA ASN A 320 -4.65 20.77 -10.63
C ASN A 320 -3.41 20.02 -11.16
N HIS A 321 -3.62 19.14 -12.14
CA HIS A 321 -2.56 18.33 -12.75
C HIS A 321 -2.00 18.94 -14.04
N ASP A 322 -2.20 20.24 -14.29
CA ASP A 322 -1.52 20.92 -15.39
C ASP A 322 0.00 20.93 -15.12
N PRO A 323 0.84 20.54 -16.09
CA PRO A 323 2.29 20.48 -15.92
C PRO A 323 2.93 21.79 -15.47
N LYS A 324 2.44 22.95 -15.93
CA LYS A 324 2.94 24.26 -15.50
C LYS A 324 2.57 24.57 -14.06
N ASN A 325 1.35 24.18 -13.64
CA ASN A 325 0.93 24.33 -12.24
C ASN A 325 1.75 23.44 -11.32
N ILE A 326 2.05 22.19 -11.73
CA ILE A 326 2.93 21.30 -10.98
C ILE A 326 4.31 21.94 -10.83
N ALA A 327 4.90 22.41 -11.93
CA ALA A 327 6.23 23.02 -11.93
C ALA A 327 6.29 24.28 -11.05
N SER A 328 5.36 25.23 -11.21
CA SER A 328 5.31 26.45 -10.40
C SER A 328 5.11 26.16 -8.92
N THR A 329 4.34 25.13 -8.58
CA THR A 329 4.18 24.72 -7.18
C THR A 329 5.48 24.16 -6.60
N ILE A 330 6.23 23.37 -7.37
CA ILE A 330 7.54 22.83 -6.96
C ILE A 330 8.56 23.96 -6.75
N GLU A 331 8.64 24.91 -7.68
CA GLU A 331 9.52 26.09 -7.55
C GLU A 331 9.21 26.88 -6.27
N ARG A 332 7.93 27.21 -6.05
CA ARG A 332 7.47 27.91 -4.84
C ARG A 332 7.83 27.19 -3.54
N ILE A 333 7.83 25.82 -3.54
CA ILE A 333 8.24 25.04 -2.37
C ILE A 333 9.72 25.26 -2.07
N PHE A 334 10.58 25.27 -3.08
CA PHE A 334 12.02 25.40 -2.88
C PHE A 334 12.50 26.85 -2.73
N GLU A 335 11.77 27.82 -3.27
CA GLU A 335 12.06 29.25 -3.07
C GLU A 335 11.87 29.72 -1.63
N ASN A 336 11.00 29.07 -0.87
CA ASN A 336 10.73 29.40 0.53
C ASN A 336 11.47 28.43 1.48
N ASP A 337 12.77 28.67 1.64
CA ASP A 337 13.65 27.82 2.45
C ASP A 337 13.22 27.72 3.93
N GLU A 338 12.72 28.81 4.53
CA GLU A 338 12.21 28.78 5.91
C GLU A 338 11.00 27.84 6.04
N ARG A 339 10.03 27.99 5.13
CA ARG A 339 8.85 27.14 5.12
C ARG A 339 9.20 25.67 4.87
N TYR A 340 10.12 25.42 3.93
CA TYR A 340 10.62 24.08 3.64
C TYR A 340 11.24 23.41 4.86
N LYS A 341 12.06 24.13 5.66
CA LYS A 341 12.65 23.64 6.91
C LYS A 341 11.57 23.32 7.95
N ILE A 342 10.52 24.14 8.05
CA ILE A 342 9.37 23.86 8.94
C ILE A 342 8.69 22.57 8.55
N LEU A 343 8.38 22.37 7.26
CA LEU A 343 7.75 21.15 6.78
C LEU A 343 8.59 19.91 7.07
N LYS A 344 9.91 19.97 6.84
CA LYS A 344 10.84 18.87 7.21
C LYS A 344 10.79 18.56 8.71
N LYS A 345 10.83 19.56 9.56
CA LYS A 345 10.74 19.37 11.01
C LYS A 345 9.41 18.73 11.42
N ASN A 346 8.33 19.11 10.77
CA ASN A 346 7.01 18.58 11.04
C ASN A 346 6.89 17.09 10.65
N THR A 347 7.61 16.62 9.63
CA THR A 347 7.65 15.18 9.30
C THR A 347 8.27 14.36 10.45
N GLU A 348 9.20 14.91 11.22
CA GLU A 348 9.78 14.22 12.38
C GLU A 348 8.75 13.97 13.49
N LYS A 349 7.84 14.94 13.71
CA LYS A 349 6.71 14.75 14.61
C LYS A 349 5.73 13.72 14.05
N ALA A 350 5.36 13.87 12.78
CA ALA A 350 4.42 12.99 12.13
C ALA A 350 4.87 11.51 12.17
N ARG A 351 6.16 11.20 11.88
CA ARG A 351 6.66 9.82 11.87
C ARG A 351 6.64 9.13 13.24
N LYS A 352 6.70 9.89 14.34
CA LYS A 352 6.60 9.33 15.70
C LYS A 352 5.18 8.86 16.02
N GLU A 353 4.18 9.55 15.48
CA GLU A 353 2.78 9.18 15.66
C GLU A 353 2.30 8.18 14.61
N LEU A 354 2.72 8.38 13.34
CA LEU A 354 2.34 7.58 12.18
C LEU A 354 3.37 6.46 11.93
N CYS A 355 3.46 5.52 12.82
CA CYS A 355 4.32 4.32 12.71
C CYS A 355 3.53 3.06 13.04
N TRP A 356 4.02 1.91 12.54
CA TRP A 356 3.35 0.63 12.76
C TRP A 356 3.24 0.28 14.23
N GLU A 357 4.22 0.61 15.03
CA GLU A 357 4.26 0.34 16.47
C GLU A 357 3.04 0.93 17.21
N ASN A 358 2.56 2.08 16.75
CA ASN A 358 1.34 2.70 17.28
C ASN A 358 0.08 2.10 16.64
N GLU A 359 0.11 1.86 15.33
CA GLU A 359 -1.04 1.33 14.57
C GLU A 359 -1.32 -0.14 14.90
N GLU A 360 -0.29 -0.92 15.20
CA GLU A 360 -0.38 -2.33 15.59
C GLU A 360 -1.34 -2.54 16.77
N ASN A 361 -1.44 -1.58 17.69
CA ASN A 361 -2.33 -1.66 18.84
C ASN A 361 -3.81 -1.81 18.42
N ASN A 362 -4.22 -1.18 17.32
CA ASN A 362 -5.57 -1.34 16.78
C ASN A 362 -5.82 -2.79 16.33
N LEU A 363 -4.85 -3.40 15.65
CA LEU A 363 -4.94 -4.80 15.24
C LEU A 363 -4.91 -5.75 16.43
N VAL A 364 -4.05 -5.48 17.43
CA VAL A 364 -3.98 -6.27 18.67
C VAL A 364 -5.33 -6.29 19.39
N GLN A 365 -6.00 -5.15 19.54
CA GLN A 365 -7.32 -5.07 20.16
C GLN A 365 -8.37 -5.93 19.43
N ILE A 366 -8.29 -5.98 18.10
CA ILE A 366 -9.16 -6.84 17.29
C ILE A 366 -8.86 -8.32 17.55
N LEU A 367 -7.58 -8.69 17.61
CA LEU A 367 -7.14 -10.08 17.72
C LEU A 367 -7.31 -10.65 19.13
N GLN A 368 -7.33 -9.82 20.17
CA GLN A 368 -7.50 -10.24 21.56
C GLN A 368 -8.75 -11.07 21.80
N GLN A 369 -9.86 -10.75 21.15
CA GLN A 369 -11.12 -11.50 21.27
C GLN A 369 -11.03 -12.93 20.72
N TYR A 370 -10.00 -13.26 19.96
CA TYR A 370 -9.77 -14.57 19.36
C TYR A 370 -8.64 -15.36 20.04
N SER A 371 -7.77 -14.68 20.79
CA SER A 371 -6.69 -15.30 21.56
C SER A 371 -7.26 -15.98 22.83
N SER A 372 -6.70 -17.12 23.23
CA SER A 372 -7.10 -17.81 24.48
C SER A 372 -6.28 -17.38 25.69
N GLU A 373 -5.15 -16.71 25.48
CA GLU A 373 -4.24 -16.26 26.53
C GLU A 373 -3.59 -14.96 26.10
N TYR A 374 -4.00 -13.86 26.68
CA TYR A 374 -3.22 -12.63 26.65
C TYR A 374 -2.68 -12.41 28.06
N ASN A 375 -1.48 -12.91 28.30
CA ASN A 375 -0.69 -12.38 29.42
C ASN A 375 -0.13 -11.04 28.95
N LEU A 376 -0.66 -9.98 29.49
CA LEU A 376 -0.12 -8.64 29.46
C LEU A 376 1.31 -8.67 30.00
N PHE A 377 2.29 -8.73 29.10
CA PHE A 377 3.64 -8.27 29.44
C PHE A 377 3.73 -6.82 28.92
N PHE A 378 3.48 -5.89 29.84
CA PHE A 378 3.91 -4.51 29.77
C PHE A 378 5.36 -4.40 30.30
#